data_700d37a420597c5e4cb5d311153cd842
#
_entry.id   700d37a420597c5e4cb5d311153cd842
#
_cell.length_a   1.000
_cell.length_b   1.000
_cell.length_c   1.000
_cell.angle_alpha   90.00
_cell.angle_beta   90.00
_cell.angle_gamma   90.00
#
_symmetry.space_group_name_H-M   'P 1'
#
loop_
_entity.id
_entity.type
_entity.pdbx_description
1 polymer ?
#
loop_
_entity_poly.entity_id
_entity_poly.type
_entity_poly.pdbx_seq_one_letter_code
_entity_poly.pdbx_strand_id
1 'polypeptide(L)'
;STLIQGINMAVLSAESDICIDVFDKDMKSIIGSFMKNFSVDALDGLKLVAEDVFIGEKAEYYELNFPFEENNDRFGIDGHIKIRFWETDATTLQFNKIFKKCNADKPFTYLVVAMGDTHSMANTIIELKQLLYKKGDKCINIPVVIRMKDSNNISKIYDEKNLFTIEQNRDIFSYESLTDHYIVDEAKMFNHRYNVLYDVISEYKKQGKVLNDEFMLKIEDVLSEEVLSVESSQAKLNAAWHKMSIFDRESSIAQSLHQDIKKWLVCDKKAYTFSDKEELERIEHRRWNIFMITHGFKYEKTD
;
A
#
# COMPACT_ATOMS: atom_id res chain seq x y z
N SER A 1 6.99 8.30 1.24
CA SER A 1 5.96 9.25 0.79
C SER A 1 4.58 8.62 0.84
N THR A 2 3.52 9.42 0.88
CA THR A 2 2.11 8.95 0.89
C THR A 2 1.80 8.05 -0.30
N LEU A 3 2.38 8.33 -1.48
CA LEU A 3 2.20 7.52 -2.67
C LEU A 3 2.79 6.11 -2.50
N ILE A 4 4.00 5.97 -1.96
CA ILE A 4 4.62 4.66 -1.72
C ILE A 4 3.81 3.85 -0.71
N GLN A 5 3.34 4.47 0.37
CA GLN A 5 2.47 3.79 1.33
C GLN A 5 1.15 3.38 0.67
N GLY A 6 0.55 4.26 -0.14
CA GLY A 6 -0.64 3.93 -0.91
C GLY A 6 -0.45 2.72 -1.82
N ILE A 7 0.67 2.62 -2.51
CA ILE A 7 1.01 1.47 -3.37
C ILE A 7 1.13 0.18 -2.54
N ASN A 8 1.86 0.23 -1.42
CA ASN A 8 2.04 -0.93 -0.54
C ASN A 8 0.74 -1.41 0.08
N MET A 9 -0.19 -0.49 0.36
CA MET A 9 -1.49 -0.80 0.99
C MET A 9 -2.60 -1.14 -0.03
N ALA A 10 -2.40 -0.88 -1.32
CA ALA A 10 -3.42 -1.09 -2.35
C ALA A 10 -3.58 -2.56 -2.79
N VAL A 11 -2.83 -3.48 -2.22
CA VAL A 11 -2.86 -4.90 -2.57
C VAL A 11 -4.07 -5.58 -1.91
N LEU A 12 -5.19 -5.57 -2.60
CA LEU A 12 -6.46 -6.15 -2.11
C LEU A 12 -6.73 -7.55 -2.67
N SER A 13 -6.05 -7.95 -3.73
CA SER A 13 -6.10 -9.30 -4.30
C SER A 13 -4.80 -9.60 -5.05
N ALA A 14 -4.55 -10.85 -5.37
CA ALA A 14 -3.39 -11.26 -6.15
C ALA A 14 -3.47 -10.82 -7.63
N GLU A 15 -4.67 -10.65 -8.17
CA GLU A 15 -4.93 -10.49 -9.62
C GLU A 15 -5.45 -9.10 -10.01
N SER A 16 -5.88 -8.27 -9.04
CA SER A 16 -6.49 -6.98 -9.37
C SER A 16 -5.46 -5.97 -9.88
N ASP A 17 -5.84 -5.27 -10.95
CA ASP A 17 -5.10 -4.12 -11.44
C ASP A 17 -5.30 -2.92 -10.51
N ILE A 18 -4.19 -2.30 -10.16
CA ILE A 18 -4.16 -1.06 -9.38
C ILE A 18 -3.84 0.08 -10.34
N CYS A 19 -4.70 1.10 -10.40
CA CYS A 19 -4.46 2.31 -11.17
C CYS A 19 -4.43 3.51 -10.22
N ILE A 20 -3.34 4.29 -10.26
CA ILE A 20 -3.14 5.45 -9.41
C ILE A 20 -2.93 6.67 -10.30
N ASP A 21 -3.78 7.67 -10.16
CA ASP A 21 -3.64 8.96 -10.82
C ASP A 21 -3.06 9.96 -9.83
N VAL A 22 -1.92 10.55 -10.17
CA VAL A 22 -1.23 11.57 -9.39
C VAL A 22 -1.32 12.89 -10.14
N PHE A 23 -1.79 13.94 -9.47
CA PHE A 23 -1.95 15.27 -10.04
C PHE A 23 -1.10 16.27 -9.26
N ASP A 24 -0.21 16.97 -9.93
CA ASP A 24 0.58 18.05 -9.34
C ASP A 24 1.03 19.03 -10.43
N LYS A 25 1.20 20.29 -10.07
CA LYS A 25 1.71 21.32 -10.98
C LYS A 25 3.22 21.26 -11.21
N ASP A 26 3.95 20.62 -10.29
CA ASP A 26 5.41 20.39 -10.38
C ASP A 26 5.69 18.88 -10.48
N MET A 27 5.10 18.27 -11.49
CA MET A 27 5.12 16.82 -11.66
C MET A 27 6.53 16.26 -11.83
N LYS A 28 7.43 17.00 -12.48
CA LYS A 28 8.84 16.58 -12.66
C LYS A 28 9.56 16.40 -11.33
N SER A 29 9.34 17.30 -10.38
CA SER A 29 9.90 17.21 -9.03
C SER A 29 9.32 16.02 -8.27
N ILE A 30 8.00 15.79 -8.38
CA ILE A 30 7.31 14.65 -7.76
C ILE A 30 7.85 13.33 -8.30
N ILE A 31 7.93 13.18 -9.64
CA ILE A 31 8.48 11.98 -10.28
C ILE A 31 9.93 11.76 -9.85
N GLY A 32 10.78 12.80 -9.89
CA GLY A 32 12.18 12.71 -9.48
C GLY A 32 12.34 12.24 -8.02
N SER A 33 11.50 12.75 -7.13
CA SER A 33 11.50 12.32 -5.72
C SER A 33 10.97 10.90 -5.53
N PHE A 34 9.96 10.51 -6.30
CA PHE A 34 9.36 9.18 -6.26
C PHE A 34 10.33 8.13 -6.80
N MET A 35 10.94 8.38 -7.96
CA MET A 35 11.83 7.43 -8.65
C MET A 35 13.14 7.15 -7.91
N LYS A 36 13.54 7.99 -6.95
CA LYS A 36 14.71 7.72 -6.09
C LYS A 36 14.58 6.44 -5.25
N ASN A 37 13.38 5.96 -5.06
CA ASN A 37 13.12 4.73 -4.29
C ASN A 37 13.25 3.46 -5.13
N PHE A 38 13.40 3.59 -6.44
CA PHE A 38 13.43 2.47 -7.38
C PHE A 38 14.84 2.21 -7.92
N SER A 39 15.05 1.04 -8.50
CA SER A 39 16.27 0.76 -9.24
C SER A 39 16.40 1.65 -10.48
N VAL A 40 17.63 1.87 -10.95
CA VAL A 40 17.89 2.71 -12.13
C VAL A 40 17.11 2.24 -13.36
N ASP A 41 16.95 0.94 -13.54
CA ASP A 41 16.24 0.38 -14.70
C ASP A 41 14.72 0.61 -14.64
N ALA A 42 14.16 0.90 -13.48
CA ALA A 42 12.75 1.30 -13.37
C ALA A 42 12.49 2.64 -14.10
N LEU A 43 13.53 3.46 -14.30
CA LEU A 43 13.43 4.70 -15.07
C LEU A 43 13.08 4.43 -16.54
N ASP A 44 13.56 3.32 -17.12
CA ASP A 44 13.26 2.92 -18.50
C ASP A 44 11.77 2.56 -18.70
N GLY A 45 11.08 2.22 -17.60
CA GLY A 45 9.64 1.97 -17.58
C GLY A 45 8.77 3.23 -17.59
N LEU A 46 9.36 4.42 -17.37
CA LEU A 46 8.62 5.68 -17.36
C LEU A 46 8.43 6.18 -18.81
N LYS A 47 7.18 6.27 -19.25
CA LYS A 47 6.82 6.68 -20.62
C LYS A 47 6.01 7.95 -20.62
N LEU A 48 6.28 8.86 -21.56
CA LEU A 48 5.39 9.99 -21.83
C LEU A 48 4.28 9.53 -22.76
N VAL A 49 3.04 9.72 -22.35
CA VAL A 49 1.83 9.33 -23.08
C VAL A 49 0.97 10.57 -23.32
N ALA A 50 0.41 10.68 -24.51
CA ALA A 50 -0.55 11.72 -24.85
C ALA A 50 -1.93 11.07 -25.07
N GLU A 51 -2.95 11.59 -24.39
CA GLU A 51 -4.31 11.04 -24.45
C GLU A 51 -5.35 12.13 -24.70
N ASP A 52 -6.38 11.80 -25.46
CA ASP A 52 -7.51 12.71 -25.70
C ASP A 52 -8.35 12.84 -24.42
N VAL A 53 -8.37 14.03 -23.82
CA VAL A 53 -9.16 14.32 -22.61
C VAL A 53 -10.52 14.98 -22.95
N PHE A 54 -10.60 15.58 -24.12
CA PHE A 54 -11.83 16.15 -24.68
C PHE A 54 -11.71 16.25 -26.20
N ILE A 55 -12.82 16.49 -26.92
CA ILE A 55 -12.82 16.60 -28.40
C ILE A 55 -11.81 17.68 -28.83
N GLY A 56 -10.72 17.25 -29.46
CA GLY A 56 -9.66 18.12 -29.97
C GLY A 56 -8.65 18.61 -28.92
N GLU A 57 -8.73 18.16 -27.67
CA GLU A 57 -7.76 18.49 -26.61
C GLU A 57 -7.03 17.23 -26.15
N LYS A 58 -5.70 17.27 -26.16
CA LYS A 58 -4.84 16.22 -25.60
C LYS A 58 -4.23 16.68 -24.29
N ALA A 59 -4.09 15.77 -23.36
CA ALA A 59 -3.26 15.94 -22.18
C ALA A 59 -2.14 14.91 -22.20
N GLU A 60 -0.99 15.33 -21.72
CA GLU A 60 0.18 14.48 -21.58
C GLU A 60 0.34 14.08 -20.11
N TYR A 61 0.79 12.85 -19.90
CA TYR A 61 1.13 12.31 -18.59
C TYR A 61 2.32 11.36 -18.68
N TYR A 62 3.04 11.22 -17.60
CA TYR A 62 4.03 10.15 -17.49
C TYR A 62 3.37 8.91 -16.92
N GLU A 63 3.58 7.78 -17.57
CA GLU A 63 3.06 6.47 -17.15
C GLU A 63 4.21 5.59 -16.65
N LEU A 64 4.02 4.99 -15.49
CA LEU A 64 4.88 3.97 -14.94
C LEU A 64 4.06 2.71 -14.70
N ASN A 65 4.48 1.62 -15.30
CA ASN A 65 3.90 0.30 -15.07
C ASN A 65 4.93 -0.56 -14.32
N PHE A 66 4.49 -1.25 -13.31
CA PHE A 66 5.29 -2.28 -12.66
C PHE A 66 5.01 -3.61 -13.35
N PRO A 67 5.98 -4.15 -14.11
CA PRO A 67 5.88 -5.49 -14.64
C PRO A 67 6.06 -6.46 -13.48
N PHE A 68 5.02 -7.20 -13.18
CA PHE A 68 5.16 -8.45 -12.46
C PHE A 68 5.46 -9.48 -13.54
N GLU A 69 6.63 -10.11 -13.50
CA GLU A 69 6.98 -11.10 -14.50
C GLU A 69 6.00 -12.28 -14.47
N GLU A 70 5.43 -12.55 -15.63
CA GLU A 70 4.32 -13.45 -15.88
C GLU A 70 4.60 -14.93 -15.63
N ASN A 71 5.83 -15.37 -15.37
CA ASN A 71 6.10 -16.73 -15.79
C ASN A 71 6.81 -17.69 -14.84
N ASN A 72 7.08 -17.39 -13.58
CA ASN A 72 7.80 -18.40 -12.78
C ASN A 72 7.44 -18.51 -11.30
N ASP A 73 6.39 -17.86 -10.88
CA ASP A 73 6.01 -17.99 -9.50
C ASP A 73 4.93 -19.04 -9.32
N ARG A 74 5.15 -19.95 -8.38
CA ARG A 74 4.18 -20.95 -7.92
C ARG A 74 2.77 -20.36 -7.68
N PHE A 75 2.69 -19.05 -7.54
CA PHE A 75 1.48 -18.34 -7.19
C PHE A 75 0.91 -17.46 -8.32
N GLY A 76 1.52 -17.37 -9.50
CA GLY A 76 1.01 -16.65 -10.68
C GLY A 76 0.41 -15.28 -10.34
N ILE A 77 1.24 -14.23 -10.29
CA ILE A 77 0.75 -12.88 -9.98
C ILE A 77 0.43 -12.15 -11.28
N ASP A 78 -0.85 -12.03 -11.63
CA ASP A 78 -1.30 -11.44 -12.89
C ASP A 78 -1.67 -9.96 -12.82
N GLY A 79 -1.68 -9.35 -11.62
CA GLY A 79 -2.12 -7.97 -11.44
C GLY A 79 -1.03 -6.93 -11.73
N HIS A 80 -1.40 -5.85 -12.45
CA HIS A 80 -0.50 -4.75 -12.77
C HIS A 80 -0.74 -3.54 -11.86
N ILE A 81 0.33 -2.78 -11.59
CA ILE A 81 0.24 -1.45 -10.99
C ILE A 81 0.60 -0.43 -12.05
N LYS A 82 -0.36 0.43 -12.38
CA LYS A 82 -0.20 1.54 -13.30
C LYS A 82 -0.27 2.84 -12.53
N ILE A 83 0.73 3.69 -12.68
CA ILE A 83 0.74 5.05 -12.12
C ILE A 83 0.77 6.04 -13.28
N ARG A 84 -0.18 6.97 -13.28
CA ARG A 84 -0.23 8.07 -14.25
C ARG A 84 0.06 9.38 -13.51
N PHE A 85 1.05 10.11 -13.97
CA PHE A 85 1.49 11.37 -13.39
C PHE A 85 1.08 12.51 -14.32
N TRP A 86 0.06 13.26 -13.93
CA TRP A 86 -0.55 14.35 -14.68
C TRP A 86 0.00 15.70 -14.22
N GLU A 87 0.73 16.41 -15.09
CA GLU A 87 1.19 17.77 -14.79
C GLU A 87 0.04 18.75 -14.96
N THR A 88 -0.65 19.05 -13.87
CA THR A 88 -1.78 19.97 -13.85
C THR A 88 -2.01 20.55 -12.48
N ASP A 89 -2.45 21.82 -12.44
CA ASP A 89 -2.85 22.48 -11.19
C ASP A 89 -4.30 22.11 -10.88
N ALA A 90 -4.55 21.63 -9.66
CA ALA A 90 -5.86 21.19 -9.20
C ALA A 90 -6.94 22.31 -9.19
N THR A 91 -6.54 23.57 -9.31
CA THR A 91 -7.44 24.72 -9.39
C THR A 91 -7.88 25.08 -10.82
N THR A 92 -7.45 24.30 -11.82
CA THR A 92 -7.67 24.62 -13.24
C THR A 92 -8.81 23.83 -13.87
N LEU A 93 -9.39 24.38 -14.93
CA LEU A 93 -10.38 23.67 -15.74
C LEU A 93 -9.79 22.41 -16.40
N GLN A 94 -8.49 22.44 -16.74
CA GLN A 94 -7.78 21.29 -17.30
C GLN A 94 -7.78 20.12 -16.31
N PHE A 95 -7.47 20.37 -15.06
CA PHE A 95 -7.57 19.34 -14.01
C PHE A 95 -8.96 18.73 -13.95
N ASN A 96 -10.01 19.57 -13.95
CA ASN A 96 -11.40 19.09 -13.92
C ASN A 96 -11.74 18.17 -15.10
N LYS A 97 -11.24 18.47 -16.31
CA LYS A 97 -11.43 17.66 -17.50
C LYS A 97 -10.73 16.30 -17.36
N ILE A 98 -9.44 16.31 -16.97
CA ILE A 98 -8.63 15.10 -16.79
C ILE A 98 -9.24 14.23 -15.68
N PHE A 99 -9.56 14.82 -14.53
CA PHE A 99 -10.15 14.11 -13.39
C PHE A 99 -11.45 13.40 -13.78
N LYS A 100 -12.35 14.09 -14.51
CA LYS A 100 -13.60 13.49 -15.00
C LYS A 100 -13.36 12.33 -15.95
N LYS A 101 -12.37 12.46 -16.83
CA LYS A 101 -12.01 11.40 -17.76
C LYS A 101 -11.48 10.19 -17.00
N CYS A 102 -10.49 10.37 -16.14
CA CYS A 102 -9.92 9.28 -15.32
C CYS A 102 -11.02 8.55 -14.54
N ASN A 103 -11.94 9.30 -13.89
CA ASN A 103 -13.06 8.71 -13.16
C ASN A 103 -14.11 8.05 -14.06
N ALA A 104 -14.22 8.44 -15.34
CA ALA A 104 -15.11 7.80 -16.31
C ALA A 104 -14.53 6.50 -16.83
N ASP A 105 -13.22 6.46 -17.08
CA ASP A 105 -12.49 5.29 -17.57
C ASP A 105 -12.44 4.20 -16.50
N LYS A 106 -12.02 4.57 -15.29
CA LYS A 106 -11.97 3.69 -14.10
C LYS A 106 -12.43 4.49 -12.87
N PRO A 107 -13.62 4.21 -12.32
CA PRO A 107 -14.14 4.95 -11.17
C PRO A 107 -13.16 4.94 -9.99
N PHE A 108 -12.92 6.11 -9.42
CA PHE A 108 -12.08 6.20 -8.24
C PHE A 108 -12.72 5.49 -7.05
N THR A 109 -11.89 4.74 -6.32
CA THR A 109 -12.27 4.05 -5.10
C THR A 109 -11.76 4.76 -3.84
N TYR A 110 -10.80 5.67 -4.00
CA TYR A 110 -10.12 6.35 -2.92
C TYR A 110 -9.46 7.63 -3.42
N LEU A 111 -9.50 8.71 -2.64
CA LEU A 111 -8.83 9.97 -2.95
C LEU A 111 -7.91 10.42 -1.81
N VAL A 112 -6.77 10.99 -2.16
CA VAL A 112 -5.86 11.66 -1.22
C VAL A 112 -5.62 13.10 -1.69
N VAL A 113 -5.88 14.07 -0.81
CA VAL A 113 -5.59 15.48 -1.05
C VAL A 113 -4.46 15.90 -0.11
N ALA A 114 -3.28 16.17 -0.67
CA ALA A 114 -2.07 16.50 0.08
C ALA A 114 -1.43 17.78 -0.48
N MET A 115 -2.04 18.91 -0.19
CA MET A 115 -1.58 20.23 -0.64
C MET A 115 -0.84 20.98 0.47
N GLY A 116 0.11 21.84 0.09
CA GLY A 116 0.89 22.62 1.06
C GLY A 116 0.12 23.77 1.71
N ASP A 117 -0.95 24.25 1.07
CA ASP A 117 -1.77 25.37 1.52
C ASP A 117 -3.19 24.92 1.87
N THR A 118 -3.63 25.25 3.09
CA THR A 118 -4.94 24.85 3.63
C THR A 118 -6.12 25.46 2.87
N HIS A 119 -5.98 26.67 2.36
CA HIS A 119 -7.08 27.35 1.63
C HIS A 119 -7.30 26.70 0.26
N SER A 120 -6.24 26.51 -0.53
CA SER A 120 -6.30 25.82 -1.81
C SER A 120 -6.82 24.38 -1.65
N MET A 121 -6.41 23.71 -0.60
CA MET A 121 -6.89 22.37 -0.28
C MET A 121 -8.40 22.34 -0.01
N ALA A 122 -8.92 23.26 0.80
CA ALA A 122 -10.36 23.34 1.08
C ALA A 122 -11.18 23.57 -0.20
N ASN A 123 -10.75 24.47 -1.07
CA ASN A 123 -11.38 24.73 -2.35
C ASN A 123 -11.34 23.50 -3.26
N THR A 124 -10.19 22.83 -3.34
CA THR A 124 -10.04 21.59 -4.14
C THR A 124 -10.97 20.50 -3.65
N ILE A 125 -11.13 20.32 -2.34
CA ILE A 125 -12.06 19.34 -1.77
C ILE A 125 -13.51 19.64 -2.18
N ILE A 126 -13.92 20.90 -2.10
CA ILE A 126 -15.26 21.32 -2.53
C ILE A 126 -15.49 21.01 -4.00
N GLU A 127 -14.52 21.33 -4.86
CA GLU A 127 -14.59 21.05 -6.29
C GLU A 127 -14.63 19.56 -6.60
N LEU A 128 -13.75 18.76 -5.96
CA LEU A 128 -13.74 17.30 -6.11
C LEU A 128 -15.08 16.68 -5.73
N LYS A 129 -15.68 17.12 -4.63
CA LYS A 129 -17.02 16.70 -4.23
C LYS A 129 -18.04 17.04 -5.31
N GLN A 130 -18.04 18.24 -5.83
CA GLN A 130 -18.96 18.64 -6.90
C GLN A 130 -18.76 17.82 -8.17
N LEU A 131 -17.52 17.48 -8.53
CA LEU A 131 -17.19 16.64 -9.67
C LEU A 131 -17.69 15.19 -9.50
N LEU A 132 -17.61 14.68 -8.29
CA LEU A 132 -18.07 13.33 -7.94
C LEU A 132 -19.61 13.25 -7.82
N TYR A 133 -20.25 14.30 -7.30
CA TYR A 133 -21.71 14.37 -7.14
C TYR A 133 -22.49 14.55 -8.44
N LYS A 134 -21.88 15.08 -9.49
CA LYS A 134 -22.57 15.36 -10.77
C LYS A 134 -22.99 14.14 -11.57
N LYS A 135 -22.75 12.92 -11.11
CA LYS A 135 -23.07 11.68 -11.83
C LYS A 135 -24.41 11.02 -11.45
N GLY A 136 -25.46 11.82 -11.18
CA GLY A 136 -26.81 11.34 -10.87
C GLY A 136 -27.02 10.96 -9.40
N ASP A 137 -28.20 10.44 -9.05
CA ASP A 137 -28.69 10.23 -7.70
C ASP A 137 -27.88 9.27 -6.78
N LYS A 138 -26.79 8.73 -7.27
CA LYS A 138 -25.86 7.93 -6.46
C LYS A 138 -24.67 8.81 -6.07
N CYS A 139 -24.71 9.35 -4.88
CA CYS A 139 -23.56 9.88 -4.18
C CYS A 139 -22.44 8.85 -4.22
N ILE A 140 -21.35 9.14 -4.94
CA ILE A 140 -20.18 8.27 -4.90
C ILE A 140 -19.54 8.46 -3.53
N ASN A 141 -19.78 7.49 -2.67
CA ASN A 141 -19.36 7.51 -1.28
C ASN A 141 -17.94 6.93 -1.16
N ILE A 142 -16.96 7.61 -1.78
CA ILE A 142 -15.56 7.18 -1.71
C ILE A 142 -14.83 7.88 -0.56
N PRO A 143 -13.92 7.19 0.14
CA PRO A 143 -13.07 7.80 1.15
C PRO A 143 -12.18 8.89 0.56
N VAL A 144 -12.16 10.05 1.21
CA VAL A 144 -11.26 11.16 0.88
C VAL A 144 -10.37 11.43 2.08
N VAL A 145 -9.08 11.22 1.92
CA VAL A 145 -8.08 11.50 2.95
C VAL A 145 -7.43 12.84 2.67
N ILE A 146 -7.38 13.69 3.68
CA ILE A 146 -6.81 15.02 3.62
C ILE A 146 -5.60 15.08 4.55
N ARG A 147 -4.46 15.49 3.99
CA ARG A 147 -3.26 15.75 4.76
C ARG A 147 -3.17 17.22 5.13
N MET A 148 -3.33 17.54 6.41
CA MET A 148 -3.38 18.93 6.89
C MET A 148 -2.21 19.27 7.81
N LYS A 149 -1.82 20.57 7.83
CA LYS A 149 -0.86 21.08 8.81
C LYS A 149 -1.54 21.41 10.14
N ASP A 150 -2.78 21.90 10.10
CA ASP A 150 -3.62 22.27 11.25
C ASP A 150 -5.06 21.81 11.02
N SER A 151 -5.56 20.89 11.81
CA SER A 151 -6.89 20.28 11.65
C SER A 151 -8.04 21.13 12.19
N ASN A 152 -7.75 22.13 13.03
CA ASN A 152 -8.75 22.79 13.89
C ASN A 152 -9.95 23.42 13.16
N ASN A 153 -9.90 23.62 11.85
CA ASN A 153 -10.93 24.37 11.14
C ASN A 153 -11.73 23.56 10.10
N ILE A 154 -11.15 22.50 9.51
CA ILE A 154 -11.84 21.79 8.40
C ILE A 154 -12.67 20.62 8.92
N SER A 155 -12.23 19.88 9.92
CA SER A 155 -13.03 18.81 10.54
C SER A 155 -14.35 19.31 11.13
N LYS A 156 -14.41 20.58 11.53
CA LYS A 156 -15.64 21.23 12.00
C LYS A 156 -16.58 21.67 10.87
N ILE A 157 -16.06 21.85 9.66
CA ILE A 157 -16.84 22.30 8.49
C ILE A 157 -17.48 21.12 7.77
N TYR A 158 -16.90 19.94 7.88
CA TYR A 158 -17.33 18.75 7.16
C TYR A 158 -17.47 17.56 8.11
N ASP A 159 -18.61 17.46 8.77
CA ASP A 159 -19.05 16.27 9.51
C ASP A 159 -19.54 15.20 8.51
N GLU A 160 -18.65 14.74 7.65
CA GLU A 160 -18.96 13.71 6.65
C GLU A 160 -18.21 12.42 6.96
N LYS A 161 -18.97 11.32 6.98
CA LYS A 161 -18.49 9.98 7.32
C LYS A 161 -17.33 9.47 6.46
N ASN A 162 -17.08 10.10 5.29
CA ASN A 162 -16.07 9.65 4.33
C ASN A 162 -14.87 10.58 4.21
N LEU A 163 -14.81 11.61 5.04
CA LEU A 163 -13.70 12.54 5.06
C LEU A 163 -12.80 12.23 6.25
N PHE A 164 -11.56 11.84 5.94
CA PHE A 164 -10.55 11.50 6.94
C PHE A 164 -9.44 12.54 6.90
N THR A 165 -9.05 13.06 8.04
CA THR A 165 -7.93 14.01 8.16
C THR A 165 -6.73 13.32 8.78
N ILE A 166 -5.55 13.51 8.16
CA ILE A 166 -4.26 13.13 8.75
C ILE A 166 -3.56 14.41 9.20
N GLU A 167 -3.41 14.59 10.50
CA GLU A 167 -2.62 15.66 11.07
C GLU A 167 -1.14 15.32 11.04
N GLN A 168 -0.31 16.24 10.53
CA GLN A 168 1.11 15.94 10.32
C GLN A 168 1.93 15.85 11.60
N ASN A 169 1.62 16.65 12.61
CA ASN A 169 2.51 16.79 13.76
C ASN A 169 1.87 16.36 15.08
N ARG A 170 0.58 16.56 15.27
CA ARG A 170 -0.06 16.34 16.56
C ARG A 170 -0.32 14.85 16.81
N ASP A 171 -0.74 14.12 15.77
CA ASP A 171 -1.03 12.68 15.89
C ASP A 171 0.26 11.85 15.84
N ILE A 172 1.25 12.28 15.00
CA ILE A 172 2.55 11.60 14.89
C ILE A 172 3.41 11.77 16.15
N PHE A 173 3.33 12.95 16.77
CA PHE A 173 4.11 13.28 17.97
C PHE A 173 3.25 13.35 19.25
N SER A 174 2.05 12.78 19.24
CA SER A 174 1.27 12.61 20.46
C SER A 174 1.96 11.63 21.41
N TYR A 175 1.72 11.77 22.71
CA TYR A 175 2.24 10.81 23.69
C TYR A 175 1.74 9.40 23.38
N GLU A 176 0.49 9.27 22.98
CA GLU A 176 -0.15 8.01 22.57
C GLU A 176 0.56 7.38 21.38
N SER A 177 0.80 8.15 20.30
CA SER A 177 1.48 7.61 19.11
C SER A 177 2.96 7.28 19.35
N LEU A 178 3.63 7.97 20.30
CA LEU A 178 4.99 7.68 20.70
C LEU A 178 5.09 6.48 21.66
N THR A 179 4.04 6.19 22.40
CA THR A 179 3.96 5.10 23.39
C THR A 179 3.17 3.91 22.91
N ASP A 180 2.25 4.11 21.97
CA ASP A 180 1.50 3.01 21.34
C ASP A 180 2.37 2.37 20.24
N HIS A 181 3.06 1.32 20.64
CA HIS A 181 3.94 0.53 19.77
C HIS A 181 3.20 -0.63 19.06
N TYR A 182 1.87 -0.61 19.04
CA TYR A 182 1.05 -1.71 18.50
C TYR A 182 1.57 -2.23 17.14
N ILE A 183 1.78 -1.36 16.15
CA ILE A 183 2.28 -1.76 14.82
C ILE A 183 3.69 -2.35 14.92
N VAL A 184 4.56 -1.74 15.74
CA VAL A 184 5.94 -2.21 15.91
C VAL A 184 5.96 -3.51 16.69
N ASP A 185 5.13 -3.68 17.70
CA ASP A 185 5.06 -4.91 18.49
C ASP A 185 4.48 -6.06 17.64
N GLU A 186 3.47 -5.81 16.83
CA GLU A 186 2.97 -6.78 15.86
C GLU A 186 4.06 -7.14 14.81
N ALA A 187 4.81 -6.15 14.30
CA ALA A 187 5.93 -6.38 13.39
C ALA A 187 7.04 -7.23 14.02
N LYS A 188 7.38 -7.01 15.29
CA LYS A 188 8.31 -7.87 16.05
C LYS A 188 7.84 -9.31 16.14
N MET A 189 6.54 -9.50 16.38
CA MET A 189 5.91 -10.83 16.42
C MET A 189 5.97 -11.53 15.06
N PHE A 190 5.66 -10.83 13.96
CA PHE A 190 5.78 -11.40 12.61
C PHE A 190 7.21 -11.82 12.30
N ASN A 191 8.19 -10.97 12.61
CA ASN A 191 9.59 -11.31 12.40
C ASN A 191 10.00 -12.53 13.22
N HIS A 192 9.59 -12.59 14.47
CA HIS A 192 9.89 -13.75 15.34
C HIS A 192 9.31 -15.04 14.77
N ARG A 193 8.03 -15.04 14.40
CA ARG A 193 7.36 -16.19 13.76
C ARG A 193 8.08 -16.64 12.49
N TYR A 194 8.50 -15.68 11.67
CA TYR A 194 9.24 -15.95 10.45
C TYR A 194 10.57 -16.65 10.74
N ASN A 195 11.35 -16.18 11.71
CA ASN A 195 12.62 -16.77 12.09
C ASN A 195 12.44 -18.20 12.64
N VAL A 196 11.46 -18.41 13.51
CA VAL A 196 11.14 -19.76 14.02
C VAL A 196 10.77 -20.70 12.90
N LEU A 197 9.92 -20.25 11.96
CA LEU A 197 9.54 -21.02 10.78
C LEU A 197 10.76 -21.45 9.96
N TYR A 198 11.67 -20.50 9.70
CA TYR A 198 12.90 -20.76 8.95
C TYR A 198 13.82 -21.75 9.66
N ASP A 199 13.97 -21.62 10.98
CA ASP A 199 14.77 -22.54 11.78
C ASP A 199 14.21 -23.95 11.74
N VAL A 200 12.90 -24.10 11.89
CA VAL A 200 12.20 -25.39 11.80
C VAL A 200 12.34 -26.01 10.40
N ILE A 201 12.12 -25.22 9.34
CA ILE A 201 12.29 -25.69 7.95
C ILE A 201 13.74 -26.13 7.69
N SER A 202 14.72 -25.32 8.15
CA SER A 202 16.13 -25.61 7.98
C SER A 202 16.53 -26.90 8.67
N GLU A 203 16.08 -27.09 9.89
CA GLU A 203 16.36 -28.33 10.66
C GLU A 203 15.71 -29.55 10.01
N TYR A 204 14.48 -29.41 9.50
CA TYR A 204 13.77 -30.48 8.81
C TYR A 204 14.47 -30.90 7.52
N LYS A 205 14.97 -29.92 6.74
CA LYS A 205 15.77 -30.17 5.54
C LYS A 205 17.10 -30.84 5.85
N LYS A 206 17.80 -30.45 6.92
CA LYS A 206 19.04 -31.11 7.36
C LYS A 206 18.83 -32.56 7.74
N GLN A 207 17.64 -32.91 8.22
CA GLN A 207 17.28 -34.30 8.51
C GLN A 207 16.87 -35.10 7.25
N GLY A 208 16.95 -34.53 6.06
CA GLY A 208 16.56 -35.18 4.79
C GLY A 208 15.06 -35.44 4.63
N LYS A 209 14.23 -34.77 5.44
CA LYS A 209 12.77 -34.93 5.42
C LYS A 209 12.13 -34.02 4.36
N VAL A 210 11.02 -34.50 3.78
CA VAL A 210 10.25 -33.78 2.76
C VAL A 210 9.20 -32.90 3.45
N LEU A 211 9.04 -31.67 2.96
CA LEU A 211 7.97 -30.75 3.37
C LEU A 211 6.63 -31.27 2.85
N ASN A 212 5.82 -31.86 3.71
CA ASN A 212 4.51 -32.42 3.40
C ASN A 212 3.44 -31.92 4.39
N ASP A 213 2.20 -32.35 4.24
CA ASP A 213 1.08 -31.91 5.08
C ASP A 213 1.31 -32.22 6.57
N GLU A 214 1.96 -33.33 6.91
CA GLU A 214 2.35 -33.67 8.30
C GLU A 214 3.33 -32.63 8.88
N PHE A 215 4.25 -32.15 8.06
CA PHE A 215 5.16 -31.07 8.44
C PHE A 215 4.40 -29.75 8.68
N MET A 216 3.43 -29.41 7.81
CA MET A 216 2.62 -28.19 7.97
C MET A 216 1.82 -28.18 9.26
N LEU A 217 1.24 -29.34 9.66
CA LEU A 217 0.55 -29.47 10.94
C LEU A 217 1.50 -29.25 12.13
N LYS A 218 2.70 -29.85 12.08
CA LYS A 218 3.70 -29.67 13.15
C LYS A 218 4.22 -28.24 13.24
N ILE A 219 4.34 -27.54 12.12
CA ILE A 219 4.72 -26.13 12.12
C ILE A 219 3.69 -25.28 12.85
N GLU A 220 2.39 -25.48 12.60
CA GLU A 220 1.33 -24.73 13.27
C GLU A 220 1.39 -24.95 14.80
N ASP A 221 1.64 -26.16 15.26
CA ASP A 221 1.80 -26.46 16.68
C ASP A 221 3.04 -25.76 17.28
N VAL A 222 4.21 -25.92 16.63
CA VAL A 222 5.46 -25.31 17.10
C VAL A 222 5.37 -23.78 17.12
N LEU A 223 4.82 -23.17 16.06
CA LEU A 223 4.62 -21.72 16.02
C LEU A 223 3.68 -21.24 17.11
N SER A 224 2.65 -22.01 17.43
CA SER A 224 1.68 -21.70 18.49
C SER A 224 2.32 -21.75 19.87
N GLU A 225 3.09 -22.80 20.18
CA GLU A 225 3.79 -22.96 21.45
C GLU A 225 4.88 -21.90 21.64
N GLU A 226 5.69 -21.64 20.61
CA GLU A 226 6.77 -20.65 20.66
C GLU A 226 6.25 -19.23 20.81
N VAL A 227 5.17 -18.88 20.12
CA VAL A 227 4.49 -17.60 20.24
C VAL A 227 3.98 -17.38 21.68
N LEU A 228 3.35 -18.37 22.27
CA LEU A 228 2.89 -18.29 23.67
C LEU A 228 4.06 -18.16 24.66
N SER A 229 5.21 -18.77 24.37
CA SER A 229 6.40 -18.66 25.21
C SER A 229 7.07 -17.29 25.11
N VAL A 230 6.96 -16.61 23.98
CA VAL A 230 7.61 -15.32 23.70
C VAL A 230 6.74 -14.13 24.09
N GLU A 231 5.43 -14.25 24.06
CA GLU A 231 4.53 -13.25 24.67
C GLU A 231 4.88 -13.00 26.15
N SER A 232 5.49 -13.98 26.81
CA SER A 232 6.06 -13.82 28.15
C SER A 232 7.43 -13.14 28.22
N SER A 233 8.06 -12.80 27.07
CA SER A 233 9.43 -12.26 27.03
C SER A 233 9.63 -11.12 26.02
N GLN A 234 8.92 -10.02 26.25
CA GLN A 234 9.09 -8.76 25.46
C GLN A 234 10.57 -8.32 25.36
N ALA A 235 11.39 -8.62 26.36
CA ALA A 235 12.81 -8.31 26.34
C ALA A 235 13.57 -9.05 25.22
N LYS A 236 13.23 -10.31 24.95
CA LYS A 236 13.84 -11.10 23.85
C LYS A 236 13.44 -10.55 22.48
N LEU A 237 12.15 -10.22 22.29
CA LEU A 237 11.65 -9.61 21.06
C LEU A 237 12.38 -8.28 20.78
N ASN A 238 12.50 -7.42 21.78
CA ASN A 238 13.18 -6.15 21.65
C ASN A 238 14.67 -6.34 21.33
N ALA A 239 15.35 -7.29 21.97
CA ALA A 239 16.75 -7.58 21.69
C ALA A 239 16.98 -8.09 20.26
N ALA A 240 16.10 -8.96 19.75
CA ALA A 240 16.13 -9.43 18.37
C ALA A 240 15.88 -8.27 17.40
N TRP A 241 14.84 -7.47 17.65
CA TRP A 241 14.48 -6.30 16.85
C TRP A 241 15.62 -5.30 16.69
N HIS A 242 16.34 -5.00 17.76
CA HIS A 242 17.48 -4.08 17.73
C HIS A 242 18.67 -4.57 16.90
N LYS A 243 18.80 -5.88 16.72
CA LYS A 243 19.87 -6.49 15.89
C LYS A 243 19.53 -6.52 14.41
N MET A 244 18.25 -6.34 14.04
CA MET A 244 17.81 -6.39 12.66
C MET A 244 18.31 -5.19 11.86
N SER A 245 18.48 -5.39 10.54
CA SER A 245 18.70 -4.29 9.62
C SER A 245 17.48 -3.36 9.58
N ILE A 246 17.67 -2.12 9.14
CA ILE A 246 16.56 -1.18 8.93
C ILE A 246 15.57 -1.76 7.93
N PHE A 247 16.06 -2.34 6.83
CA PHE A 247 15.27 -2.96 5.79
C PHE A 247 14.36 -4.07 6.32
N ASP A 248 14.89 -5.00 7.12
CA ASP A 248 14.09 -6.10 7.69
C ASP A 248 13.01 -5.58 8.65
N ARG A 249 13.33 -4.54 9.43
CA ARG A 249 12.33 -3.87 10.28
C ARG A 249 11.23 -3.21 9.46
N GLU A 250 11.58 -2.46 8.42
CA GLU A 250 10.60 -1.83 7.52
C GLU A 250 9.73 -2.85 6.80
N SER A 251 10.30 -3.98 6.37
CA SER A 251 9.54 -5.10 5.78
C SER A 251 8.51 -5.67 6.75
N SER A 252 8.91 -5.89 8.01
CA SER A 252 8.03 -6.40 9.05
C SER A 252 6.93 -5.39 9.43
N ILE A 253 7.25 -4.10 9.47
CA ILE A 253 6.26 -3.02 9.69
C ILE A 253 5.28 -2.96 8.52
N ALA A 254 5.74 -3.07 7.28
CA ALA A 254 4.86 -3.09 6.11
C ALA A 254 3.90 -4.28 6.15
N GLN A 255 4.34 -5.44 6.63
CA GLN A 255 3.50 -6.61 6.84
C GLN A 255 2.43 -6.37 7.92
N SER A 256 2.81 -5.77 9.04
CA SER A 256 1.88 -5.41 10.13
C SER A 256 0.81 -4.42 9.63
N LEU A 257 1.21 -3.36 8.96
CA LEU A 257 0.29 -2.39 8.39
C LEU A 257 -0.72 -3.03 7.42
N HIS A 258 -0.33 -4.04 6.66
CA HIS A 258 -1.20 -4.73 5.72
C HIS A 258 -2.12 -5.77 6.38
N GLN A 259 -1.90 -6.10 7.65
CA GLN A 259 -2.66 -7.13 8.35
C GLN A 259 -4.14 -6.78 8.51
N ASP A 260 -4.45 -5.52 8.74
CA ASP A 260 -5.85 -5.09 8.86
C ASP A 260 -6.61 -5.23 7.54
N ILE A 261 -5.93 -5.05 6.41
CA ILE A 261 -6.50 -5.32 5.08
C ILE A 261 -6.81 -6.82 4.93
N LYS A 262 -5.88 -7.69 5.32
CA LYS A 262 -6.10 -9.13 5.28
C LYS A 262 -7.25 -9.57 6.19
N LYS A 263 -7.32 -9.03 7.41
CA LYS A 263 -8.44 -9.26 8.33
C LYS A 263 -9.76 -8.80 7.72
N TRP A 264 -9.78 -7.63 7.07
CA TRP A 264 -10.98 -7.12 6.41
C TRP A 264 -11.43 -8.01 5.24
N LEU A 265 -10.52 -8.51 4.42
CA LEU A 265 -10.83 -9.39 3.28
C LEU A 265 -11.53 -10.69 3.69
N VAL A 266 -11.36 -11.11 4.93
CA VAL A 266 -11.91 -12.37 5.46
C VAL A 266 -12.87 -12.18 6.62
N CYS A 267 -13.23 -10.94 6.99
CA CYS A 267 -14.04 -10.62 8.17
C CYS A 267 -15.44 -11.26 8.18
N ASP A 268 -16.03 -11.47 7.01
CA ASP A 268 -17.37 -12.06 6.88
C ASP A 268 -17.35 -13.61 6.85
N LYS A 269 -16.17 -14.23 6.91
CA LYS A 269 -16.03 -15.69 6.82
C LYS A 269 -16.02 -16.31 8.20
N LYS A 270 -16.92 -17.27 8.42
CA LYS A 270 -17.01 -18.01 9.70
C LYS A 270 -15.84 -18.97 9.93
N ALA A 271 -15.21 -19.43 8.87
CA ALA A 271 -14.02 -20.27 8.89
C ALA A 271 -13.23 -20.06 7.59
N TYR A 272 -11.91 -20.12 7.68
CA TYR A 272 -11.04 -20.05 6.51
C TYR A 272 -11.02 -21.40 5.81
N THR A 273 -11.23 -21.39 4.51
CA THR A 273 -11.00 -22.55 3.64
C THR A 273 -9.53 -22.63 3.25
N PHE A 274 -9.12 -23.74 2.67
CA PHE A 274 -7.78 -23.86 2.07
C PHE A 274 -7.55 -22.82 0.97
N SER A 275 -8.56 -22.60 0.12
CA SER A 275 -8.50 -21.57 -0.94
C SER A 275 -8.34 -20.15 -0.38
N ASP A 276 -8.92 -19.84 0.78
CA ASP A 276 -8.76 -18.53 1.43
C ASP A 276 -7.32 -18.34 1.92
N LYS A 277 -6.70 -19.39 2.46
CA LYS A 277 -5.29 -19.36 2.89
C LYS A 277 -4.37 -19.14 1.69
N GLU A 278 -4.57 -19.87 0.58
CA GLU A 278 -3.79 -19.69 -0.64
C GLU A 278 -3.91 -18.26 -1.21
N GLU A 279 -5.13 -17.70 -1.21
CA GLU A 279 -5.33 -16.33 -1.69
C GLU A 279 -4.63 -15.30 -0.77
N LEU A 280 -4.68 -15.47 0.54
CA LEU A 280 -3.95 -14.60 1.48
C LEU A 280 -2.43 -14.73 1.32
N GLU A 281 -1.90 -15.92 1.03
CA GLU A 281 -0.49 -16.14 0.73
C GLU A 281 -0.08 -15.43 -0.57
N ARG A 282 -0.88 -15.53 -1.63
CA ARG A 282 -0.66 -14.82 -2.90
C ARG A 282 -0.69 -13.30 -2.71
N ILE A 283 -1.63 -12.78 -1.94
CA ILE A 283 -1.72 -11.35 -1.59
C ILE A 283 -0.45 -10.92 -0.83
N GLU A 284 -0.01 -11.69 0.16
CA GLU A 284 1.21 -11.36 0.91
C GLU A 284 2.46 -11.40 0.03
N HIS A 285 2.57 -12.38 -0.85
CA HIS A 285 3.68 -12.47 -1.78
C HIS A 285 3.72 -11.27 -2.73
N ARG A 286 2.56 -10.85 -3.27
CA ARG A 286 2.42 -9.64 -4.08
C ARG A 286 2.82 -8.39 -3.31
N ARG A 287 2.34 -8.24 -2.07
CA ARG A 287 2.72 -7.13 -1.20
C ARG A 287 4.23 -7.07 -0.98
N TRP A 288 4.84 -8.23 -0.72
CA TRP A 288 6.27 -8.33 -0.51
C TRP A 288 7.05 -7.93 -1.77
N ASN A 289 6.66 -8.40 -2.94
CA ASN A 289 7.26 -8.00 -4.21
C ASN A 289 7.18 -6.48 -4.44
N ILE A 290 6.04 -5.87 -4.16
CA ILE A 290 5.86 -4.41 -4.25
C ILE A 290 6.78 -3.71 -3.26
N PHE A 291 6.88 -4.19 -2.02
CA PHE A 291 7.79 -3.65 -1.03
C PHE A 291 9.24 -3.70 -1.52
N MET A 292 9.68 -4.83 -2.08
CA MET A 292 11.02 -4.99 -2.64
C MET A 292 11.28 -3.98 -3.78
N ILE A 293 10.37 -3.87 -4.74
CA ILE A 293 10.48 -2.95 -5.87
C ILE A 293 10.56 -1.50 -5.38
N THR A 294 9.73 -1.10 -4.43
CA THR A 294 9.71 0.26 -3.87
C THR A 294 10.93 0.58 -2.98
N HIS A 295 11.80 -0.40 -2.73
CA HIS A 295 13.09 -0.26 -2.05
C HIS A 295 14.29 -0.46 -2.97
N GLY A 296 14.07 -0.43 -4.29
CA GLY A 296 15.13 -0.46 -5.30
C GLY A 296 15.63 -1.85 -5.67
N PHE A 297 14.97 -2.92 -5.22
CA PHE A 297 15.31 -4.28 -5.63
C PHE A 297 14.75 -4.60 -7.01
N LYS A 298 15.47 -5.43 -7.73
CA LYS A 298 15.05 -6.01 -9.00
C LYS A 298 14.73 -7.48 -8.81
N TYR A 299 13.79 -7.97 -9.59
CA TYR A 299 13.63 -9.40 -9.75
C TYR A 299 14.75 -9.93 -10.67
N GLU A 300 15.53 -10.85 -10.19
CA GLU A 300 16.47 -11.62 -11.02
C GLU A 300 15.96 -13.05 -11.15
N LYS A 301 15.81 -13.47 -12.40
CA LYS A 301 15.50 -14.88 -12.70
C LYS A 301 16.71 -15.70 -12.30
N THR A 302 16.58 -16.49 -11.25
CA THR A 302 17.61 -17.51 -10.94
C THR A 302 17.45 -18.64 -11.93
N ASP A 303 18.49 -18.88 -12.75
CA ASP A 303 18.60 -20.02 -13.64
C ASP A 303 18.53 -21.37 -12.89
#